data_e41062799ee7eced313640c9a1575ed9
#
_entry.id   e41062799ee7eced313640c9a1575ed9
#
_cell.length_a   1.000
_cell.length_b   1.000
_cell.length_c   1.000
_cell.angle_alpha   90.00
_cell.angle_beta   90.00
_cell.angle_gamma   90.00
#
_symmetry.space_group_name_H-M   'P 1'
#
loop_
_entity.id
_entity.type
_entity.pdbx_description
1 polymer ?
#
loop_
_entity_poly.entity_id
_entity_poly.type
_entity_poly.pdbx_seq_one_letter_code
_entity_poly.pdbx_strand_id
1 'polypeptide(L)'
;MKYRLLVDLEVVAVLHSIPPRVRSRLLAYFVQLRSTPDRYADFHEHDALGRRIEISVFAGYSIHYWIDFADRHVKVLAIKSADR
;
A
#
# COMPACT_ATOMS: atom_id res chain seq x y z
N MET A 1 3.54 -16.87 6.01
CA MET A 1 2.50 -16.48 6.96
C MET A 1 1.87 -15.17 6.54
N LYS A 2 0.56 -15.09 6.62
CA LYS A 2 -0.15 -13.91 6.13
C LYS A 2 -0.19 -12.80 7.16
N TYR A 3 -0.13 -11.59 6.67
CA TYR A 3 -0.32 -10.40 7.47
C TYR A 3 -1.78 -9.98 7.39
N ARG A 4 -2.21 -9.16 8.33
CA ARG A 4 -3.52 -8.55 8.28
C ARG A 4 -3.41 -7.23 7.54
N LEU A 5 -4.33 -7.00 6.61
CA LEU A 5 -4.31 -5.77 5.80
C LEU A 5 -5.21 -4.73 6.45
N LEU A 6 -4.65 -3.57 6.70
CA LEU A 6 -5.39 -2.41 7.21
C LEU A 6 -5.25 -1.30 6.19
N VAL A 7 -6.35 -0.59 5.92
CA VAL A 7 -6.37 0.45 4.90
C VAL A 7 -6.93 1.71 5.54
N ASP A 8 -6.15 2.80 5.42
CA ASP A 8 -6.56 4.09 5.95
C ASP A 8 -7.83 4.56 5.22
N LEU A 9 -8.71 5.25 5.94
CA LEU A 9 -9.94 5.77 5.35
C LEU A 9 -9.68 6.68 4.16
N GLU A 10 -8.61 7.46 4.20
CA GLU A 10 -8.27 8.32 3.06
C GLU A 10 -7.95 7.50 1.82
N VAL A 11 -7.35 6.34 2.01
CA VAL A 11 -7.05 5.45 0.89
C VAL A 11 -8.34 4.90 0.30
N VAL A 12 -9.29 4.55 1.15
CA VAL A 12 -10.59 4.06 0.69
C VAL A 12 -11.27 5.14 -0.16
N ALA A 13 -11.22 6.39 0.27
CA ALA A 13 -11.80 7.50 -0.49
C ALA A 13 -11.13 7.64 -1.86
N VAL A 14 -9.80 7.53 -1.90
CA VAL A 14 -9.07 7.61 -3.17
C VAL A 14 -9.47 6.46 -4.09
N LEU A 15 -9.59 5.25 -3.54
CA LEU A 15 -10.00 4.09 -4.34
C LEU A 15 -11.35 4.30 -5.00
N HIS A 16 -12.27 4.97 -4.33
CA HIS A 16 -13.57 5.24 -4.90
C HIS A 16 -13.51 6.16 -6.12
N SER A 17 -12.48 6.99 -6.21
CA SER A 17 -12.31 7.90 -7.35
C SER A 17 -11.54 7.28 -8.51
N ILE A 18 -11.00 6.09 -8.33
CA ILE A 18 -10.23 5.39 -9.36
C ILE A 18 -11.17 4.57 -10.23
N PRO A 19 -10.96 4.53 -11.55
CA PRO A 19 -11.83 3.73 -12.43
C PRO A 19 -11.92 2.28 -11.94
N PRO A 20 -13.10 1.66 -12.02
CA PRO A 20 -13.33 0.33 -11.45
C PRO A 20 -12.34 -0.74 -11.90
N ARG A 21 -11.92 -0.71 -13.16
CA ARG A 21 -10.99 -1.70 -13.68
C ARG A 21 -9.63 -1.60 -13.00
N VAL A 22 -9.13 -0.38 -12.84
CA VAL A 22 -7.85 -0.15 -12.19
C VAL A 22 -7.98 -0.42 -10.69
N ARG A 23 -9.10 -0.01 -10.10
CA ARG A 23 -9.35 -0.27 -8.67
C ARG A 23 -9.31 -1.77 -8.37
N SER A 24 -9.92 -2.59 -9.22
CA SER A 24 -9.89 -4.05 -9.03
C SER A 24 -8.47 -4.60 -9.05
N ARG A 25 -7.63 -4.08 -9.95
CA ARG A 25 -6.24 -4.50 -10.00
C ARG A 25 -5.48 -4.09 -8.74
N LEU A 26 -5.74 -2.90 -8.24
CA LEU A 26 -5.10 -2.42 -7.02
C LEU A 26 -5.51 -3.26 -5.82
N LEU A 27 -6.78 -3.61 -5.72
CA LEU A 27 -7.26 -4.44 -4.61
C LEU A 27 -6.65 -5.83 -4.66
N ALA A 28 -6.50 -6.41 -5.84
CA ALA A 28 -5.84 -7.69 -6.00
C ALA A 28 -4.36 -7.60 -5.57
N TYR A 29 -3.72 -6.48 -5.90
CA TYR A 29 -2.34 -6.25 -5.51
C TYR A 29 -2.20 -6.12 -3.99
N PHE A 30 -3.16 -5.48 -3.34
CA PHE A 30 -3.15 -5.38 -1.88
C PHE A 30 -3.17 -6.77 -1.23
N VAL A 31 -3.92 -7.71 -1.81
CA VAL A 31 -3.96 -9.07 -1.30
C VAL A 31 -2.58 -9.72 -1.41
N GLN A 32 -1.85 -9.45 -2.48
CA GLN A 32 -0.49 -9.95 -2.64
C GLN A 32 0.46 -9.33 -1.62
N LEU A 33 0.32 -8.02 -1.38
CA LEU A 33 1.12 -7.34 -0.37
C LEU A 33 0.92 -7.99 1.00
N ARG A 34 -0.30 -8.40 1.28
CA ARG A 34 -0.62 -9.03 2.56
C ARG A 34 0.13 -10.35 2.76
N SER A 35 0.40 -11.06 1.68
CA SER A 35 1.06 -12.35 1.77
C SER A 35 2.57 -12.21 1.94
N THR A 36 3.20 -11.29 1.21
CA THR A 36 4.66 -11.13 1.23
C THR A 36 5.00 -9.63 1.13
N PRO A 37 4.71 -8.87 2.18
CA PRO A 37 4.77 -7.41 2.09
C PRO A 37 6.17 -6.86 1.85
N ASP A 38 7.21 -7.60 2.21
CA ASP A 38 8.58 -7.14 2.07
C ASP A 38 9.17 -7.38 0.68
N ARG A 39 8.39 -7.93 -0.26
CA ARG A 39 8.92 -8.28 -1.58
C ARG A 39 8.66 -7.25 -2.67
N TYR A 40 7.70 -6.36 -2.46
CA TYR A 40 7.15 -5.57 -3.56
C TYR A 40 7.55 -4.10 -3.55
N ALA A 41 8.27 -3.66 -2.52
CA ALA A 41 8.64 -2.25 -2.44
C ALA A 41 9.70 -1.92 -3.49
N ASP A 42 9.48 -0.84 -4.21
CA ASP A 42 10.46 -0.34 -5.16
C ASP A 42 11.45 0.58 -4.46
N PHE A 43 11.01 1.28 -3.45
CA PHE A 43 11.86 2.12 -2.62
C PHE A 43 11.17 2.38 -1.28
N HIS A 44 11.84 3.12 -0.41
CA HIS A 44 11.28 3.41 0.90
C HIS A 44 11.71 4.80 1.35
N GLU A 45 11.00 5.31 2.35
CA GLU A 45 11.36 6.56 3.01
C GLU A 45 11.03 6.41 4.48
N HIS A 46 11.42 7.40 5.29
CA HIS A 46 11.07 7.41 6.70
C HIS A 46 10.13 8.58 6.95
N ASP A 47 9.08 8.33 7.75
CA ASP A 47 8.14 9.39 8.08
C ASP A 47 8.67 10.19 9.28
N ALA A 48 7.86 11.17 9.73
CA ALA A 48 8.26 12.06 10.81
C ALA A 48 8.53 11.33 12.12
N LEU A 49 7.95 10.14 12.29
CA LEU A 49 8.14 9.33 13.49
C LEU A 49 9.29 8.35 13.35
N GLY A 50 9.98 8.37 12.23
CA GLY A 50 11.09 7.46 11.98
C GLY A 50 10.67 6.09 11.49
N ARG A 51 9.38 5.87 11.18
CA ARG A 51 8.93 4.59 10.65
C ARG A 51 9.35 4.46 9.20
N ARG A 52 9.72 3.26 8.82
CA ARG A 52 10.07 2.97 7.44
C ARG A 52 8.79 2.75 6.63
N ILE A 53 8.57 3.63 5.66
CA ILE A 53 7.41 3.54 4.77
C ILE A 53 7.87 2.92 3.46
N GLU A 54 7.26 1.81 3.10
CA GLU A 54 7.54 1.14 1.84
C GLU A 54 6.72 1.79 0.74
N ILE A 55 7.30 1.92 -0.44
CA ILE A 55 6.62 2.52 -1.58
C ILE A 55 6.70 1.56 -2.76
N SER A 56 5.55 1.16 -3.25
CA SER A 56 5.45 0.25 -4.37
C SER A 56 4.67 0.93 -5.49
N VAL A 57 5.20 0.88 -6.70
CA VAL A 57 4.53 1.47 -7.87
C VAL A 57 3.80 0.37 -8.63
N PHE A 58 2.50 0.56 -8.82
CA PHE A 58 1.69 -0.45 -9.49
C PHE A 58 0.51 0.22 -10.17
N ALA A 59 0.25 -0.16 -11.42
CA ALA A 59 -0.92 0.29 -12.19
C ALA A 59 -1.02 1.82 -12.28
N GLY A 60 0.11 2.52 -12.29
CA GLY A 60 0.14 3.97 -12.39
C GLY A 60 0.00 4.70 -11.09
N TYR A 61 0.07 4.01 -9.97
CA TYR A 61 -0.05 4.60 -8.64
C TYR A 61 1.12 4.20 -7.77
N SER A 62 1.51 5.07 -6.84
CA SER A 62 2.45 4.72 -5.79
C SER A 62 1.65 4.40 -4.54
N ILE A 63 1.93 3.23 -3.97
CA ILE A 63 1.24 2.71 -2.79
C ILE A 63 2.20 2.80 -1.63
N HIS A 64 1.83 3.56 -0.61
CA HIS A 64 2.66 3.80 0.56
C HIS A 64 2.12 2.97 1.70
N TYR A 65 2.95 2.10 2.26
CA TYR A 65 2.49 1.22 3.33
C TYR A 65 3.59 1.01 4.36
N TRP A 66 3.16 0.63 5.55
CA TRP A 66 4.05 0.32 6.65
C TRP A 66 3.84 -1.12 7.07
N ILE A 67 4.94 -1.83 7.26
CA ILE A 67 4.89 -3.22 7.69
C ILE A 67 5.14 -3.26 9.19
N ASP A 68 4.13 -3.70 9.94
CA ASP A 68 4.24 -3.89 11.38
C ASP A 68 4.55 -5.37 11.60
N PHE A 69 5.82 -5.67 11.71
CA PHE A 69 6.25 -7.06 11.85
C PHE A 69 5.81 -7.67 13.17
N ALA A 70 5.75 -6.87 14.22
CA ALA A 70 5.38 -7.37 15.55
C ALA A 70 3.94 -7.85 15.58
N ASP A 71 3.03 -7.05 15.03
CA ASP A 71 1.61 -7.37 15.03
C ASP A 71 1.14 -8.02 13.74
N ARG A 72 2.04 -8.16 12.78
CA ARG A 72 1.75 -8.75 11.48
C ARG A 72 0.64 -8.01 10.75
N HIS A 73 0.82 -6.71 10.64
CA HIS A 73 -0.09 -5.85 9.89
C HIS A 73 0.65 -5.21 8.73
N VAL A 74 -0.05 -5.08 7.60
CA VAL A 74 0.37 -4.21 6.50
C VAL A 74 -0.64 -3.07 6.50
N LYS A 75 -0.17 -1.86 6.73
CA LYS A 75 -1.04 -0.68 6.82
C LYS A 75 -0.82 0.17 5.59
N VAL A 76 -1.82 0.22 4.70
CA VAL A 76 -1.75 1.06 3.51
C VAL A 76 -2.14 2.47 3.93
N LEU A 77 -1.21 3.39 3.83
CA LEU A 77 -1.35 4.74 4.35
C LEU A 77 -1.74 5.76 3.29
N ALA A 78 -1.34 5.54 2.05
CA ALA A 78 -1.62 6.49 0.97
C ALA A 78 -1.53 5.80 -0.37
N ILE A 79 -2.32 6.29 -1.32
CA ILE A 79 -2.20 5.96 -2.74
C ILE A 79 -2.12 7.29 -3.47
N LYS A 80 -1.09 7.46 -4.31
CA LYS A 80 -0.87 8.69 -5.05
C LYS A 80 -0.63 8.35 -6.51
N SER A 81 -1.00 9.26 -7.40
CA SER A 81 -0.66 9.08 -8.80
C SER A 81 0.85 9.05 -8.96
N ALA A 82 1.34 8.06 -9.69
CA ALA A 82 2.78 7.92 -9.93
C ALA A 82 3.26 8.84 -11.05
N ASP A 83 2.35 9.45 -11.76
CA ASP A 83 2.67 10.31 -12.89
C ASP A 83 2.97 11.70 -12.50
N ARG A 84 3.56 11.88 -11.68
CA ARG A 84 4.00 13.07 -11.37
C ARG A 84 3.37 13.88 -10.71
#